data_6a15cffac7c50fd183640227a592b631
#
_entry.id   6a15cffac7c50fd183640227a592b631
#
_cell.length_a   1.000
_cell.length_b   1.000
_cell.length_c   1.000
_cell.angle_alpha   90.00
_cell.angle_beta   90.00
_cell.angle_gamma   90.00
#
_symmetry.space_group_name_H-M   'P 1'
#
loop_
_entity.id
_entity.type
_entity.pdbx_description
1 polymer ?
#
loop_
_entity_poly.entity_id
_entity_poly.type
_entity_poly.pdbx_seq_one_letter_code
_entity_poly.pdbx_strand_id
1 'polypeptide(L)'
;MHFARKQQKEFLINGDAYEKFSQHIGRYPCVVIAPDDAILITGGSEERRSFLDALLSQINTDYLQNLILYNKIIQQRNSLLKAAADSGKIDEALLEILTGQLIKPGNFISEKRSQFLVSFLPKVKRLYTEIAQKEEDLSILYDSRLLETPFEELLAASQQKDKLLQRTTTGIHRDDIVLQLNNQPFKNIASQGQRKSLLFALKLTELEVINAEKKMIPLLLLDDVFEKLDEERISNLLQKVCIENNGQVFITDTNKERLETHLNQIKADYELISL
;
A
#
# COMPACT_ATOMS: atom_id res chain seq x y z
N MET A 1 22.88 1.14 36.24
CA MET A 1 22.12 1.63 35.05
C MET A 1 22.79 1.09 33.79
N HIS A 2 22.27 -0.01 33.21
CA HIS A 2 22.76 -0.54 31.96
C HIS A 2 21.99 0.15 30.82
N PHE A 3 22.64 1.05 30.11
CA PHE A 3 22.12 1.56 28.85
C PHE A 3 22.25 0.45 27.81
N ALA A 4 21.12 -0.14 27.39
CA ALA A 4 21.08 -1.00 26.23
C ALA A 4 21.50 -0.17 25.02
N ARG A 5 22.64 -0.48 24.40
CA ARG A 5 23.03 0.06 23.09
C ARG A 5 21.91 -0.29 22.11
N LYS A 6 21.27 0.72 21.50
CA LYS A 6 20.41 0.51 20.33
C LYS A 6 21.27 -0.23 19.29
N GLN A 7 20.97 -1.49 19.03
CA GLN A 7 21.56 -2.21 17.92
C GLN A 7 21.18 -1.46 16.64
N GLN A 8 22.15 -0.88 15.98
CA GLN A 8 21.96 -0.25 14.68
C GLN A 8 21.73 -1.37 13.68
N LYS A 9 20.55 -1.37 13.01
CA LYS A 9 20.25 -2.34 11.95
C LYS A 9 21.14 -2.00 10.76
N GLU A 10 21.92 -2.96 10.29
CA GLU A 10 22.75 -2.84 9.11
C GLU A 10 22.14 -3.72 8.00
N PHE A 11 22.10 -3.19 6.77
CA PHE A 11 21.76 -3.95 5.58
C PHE A 11 23.02 -4.10 4.74
N LEU A 12 23.34 -5.34 4.39
CA LEU A 12 24.52 -5.67 3.58
C LEU A 12 24.05 -6.29 2.26
N ILE A 13 24.77 -5.99 1.19
CA ILE A 13 24.65 -6.69 -0.09
C ILE A 13 26.04 -7.14 -0.55
N ASN A 14 26.23 -8.44 -0.73
CA ASN A 14 27.53 -9.04 -1.05
C ASN A 14 28.68 -8.63 -0.10
N GLY A 15 28.34 -8.33 1.16
CA GLY A 15 29.27 -7.86 2.18
C GLY A 15 29.41 -6.33 2.30
N ASP A 16 28.87 -5.57 1.36
CA ASP A 16 28.92 -4.10 1.38
C ASP A 16 27.68 -3.52 2.09
N ALA A 17 27.88 -2.56 2.99
CA ALA A 17 26.80 -1.91 3.72
C ALA A 17 26.10 -0.84 2.85
N TYR A 18 24.77 -0.80 2.95
CA TYR A 18 24.02 0.32 2.38
C TYR A 18 24.25 1.60 3.20
N GLU A 19 24.51 2.71 2.54
CA GLU A 19 24.53 4.02 3.19
C GLU A 19 23.14 4.43 3.71
N LYS A 20 22.08 4.06 2.99
CA LYS A 20 20.68 4.36 3.34
C LYS A 20 19.80 3.16 3.01
N PHE A 21 18.89 2.81 3.93
CA PHE A 21 17.92 1.73 3.70
C PHE A 21 17.01 1.98 2.49
N SER A 22 16.75 3.24 2.13
CA SER A 22 15.98 3.60 0.94
C SER A 22 16.59 3.09 -0.38
N GLN A 23 17.88 2.79 -0.41
CA GLN A 23 18.57 2.24 -1.59
C GLN A 23 18.22 0.76 -1.83
N HIS A 24 17.71 0.07 -0.82
CA HIS A 24 17.25 -1.32 -0.93
C HIS A 24 15.85 -1.42 -1.52
N ILE A 25 15.02 -0.40 -1.33
CA ILE A 25 13.61 -0.41 -1.76
C ILE A 25 13.51 -0.62 -3.27
N GLY A 26 12.74 -1.63 -3.68
CA GLY A 26 12.52 -2.00 -5.07
C GLY A 26 13.71 -2.67 -5.79
N ARG A 27 14.79 -3.03 -5.07
CA ARG A 27 15.93 -3.73 -5.67
C ARG A 27 15.69 -5.24 -5.84
N TYR A 28 15.00 -5.84 -4.88
CA TYR A 28 14.59 -7.25 -4.93
C TYR A 28 13.08 -7.28 -4.70
N PRO A 29 12.29 -7.17 -5.77
CA PRO A 29 10.85 -7.07 -5.63
C PRO A 29 10.26 -8.38 -5.11
N CYS A 30 9.42 -8.25 -4.10
CA CYS A 30 8.69 -9.34 -3.49
C CYS A 30 7.29 -8.85 -3.13
N VAL A 31 6.27 -9.63 -3.47
CA VAL A 31 4.90 -9.39 -3.02
C VAL A 31 4.53 -10.46 -2.00
N VAL A 32 4.10 -10.03 -0.85
CA VAL A 32 3.65 -10.90 0.24
C VAL A 32 2.15 -10.75 0.40
N ILE A 33 1.44 -11.86 0.56
CA ILE A 33 0.03 -11.89 0.93
C ILE A 33 -0.07 -12.75 2.19
N ALA A 34 -0.41 -12.11 3.30
CA ALA A 34 -0.52 -12.73 4.61
C ALA A 34 -1.89 -12.43 5.25
N PRO A 35 -2.32 -13.16 6.30
CA PRO A 35 -3.60 -12.92 6.97
C PRO A 35 -3.78 -11.48 7.47
N ASP A 36 -2.72 -10.85 7.96
CA ASP A 36 -2.73 -9.48 8.46
C ASP A 36 -3.00 -8.44 7.37
N ASP A 37 -2.75 -8.75 6.09
CA ASP A 37 -3.05 -7.85 4.97
C ASP A 37 -4.57 -7.60 4.79
N ALA A 38 -5.43 -8.38 5.45
CA ALA A 38 -6.87 -8.12 5.48
C ALA A 38 -7.21 -6.71 5.98
N ILE A 39 -6.33 -6.09 6.76
CA ILE A 39 -6.46 -4.71 7.23
C ILE A 39 -6.51 -3.70 6.07
N LEU A 40 -5.91 -4.01 4.93
CA LEU A 40 -5.98 -3.18 3.72
C LEU A 40 -7.43 -2.97 3.26
N ILE A 41 -8.27 -3.99 3.44
CA ILE A 41 -9.69 -3.97 3.05
C ILE A 41 -10.58 -3.47 4.19
N THR A 42 -10.32 -3.89 5.43
CA THR A 42 -11.19 -3.65 6.59
C THR A 42 -10.79 -2.42 7.41
N GLY A 43 -9.54 -1.99 7.28
CA GLY A 43 -8.96 -0.89 8.02
C GLY A 43 -9.35 0.50 7.48
N GLY A 44 -8.60 1.49 7.92
CA GLY A 44 -8.79 2.89 7.55
C GLY A 44 -8.09 3.27 6.24
N SER A 45 -8.07 4.57 5.98
CA SER A 45 -7.36 5.12 4.81
C SER A 45 -5.83 5.07 4.96
N GLU A 46 -5.31 4.94 6.18
CA GLU A 46 -3.88 4.90 6.44
C GLU A 46 -3.24 3.65 5.82
N GLU A 47 -3.86 2.49 6.00
CA GLU A 47 -3.38 1.21 5.45
C GLU A 47 -3.36 1.23 3.92
N ARG A 48 -4.41 1.77 3.30
CA ARG A 48 -4.48 1.89 1.84
C ARG A 48 -3.47 2.88 1.27
N ARG A 49 -3.23 4.01 1.98
CA ARG A 49 -2.14 4.92 1.61
C ARG A 49 -0.77 4.26 1.76
N SER A 50 -0.54 3.56 2.86
CA SER A 50 0.72 2.86 3.11
C SER A 50 1.02 1.83 2.02
N PHE A 51 0.00 1.08 1.59
CA PHE A 51 0.10 0.15 0.45
C PHE A 51 0.49 0.89 -0.85
N LEU A 52 -0.25 1.96 -1.19
CA LEU A 52 0.02 2.76 -2.39
C LEU A 52 1.43 3.38 -2.37
N ASP A 53 1.83 3.93 -1.22
CA ASP A 53 3.13 4.53 -1.03
C ASP A 53 4.26 3.51 -1.11
N ALA A 54 4.08 2.31 -0.56
CA ALA A 54 5.03 1.22 -0.65
C ALA A 54 5.23 0.78 -2.11
N LEU A 55 4.13 0.58 -2.85
CA LEU A 55 4.17 0.20 -4.25
C LEU A 55 4.84 1.26 -5.12
N LEU A 56 4.39 2.52 -5.03
CA LEU A 56 4.98 3.62 -5.81
C LEU A 56 6.45 3.87 -5.46
N SER A 57 6.83 3.72 -4.20
CA SER A 57 8.23 3.85 -3.76
C SER A 57 9.14 2.76 -4.34
N GLN A 58 8.62 1.57 -4.59
CA GLN A 58 9.39 0.49 -5.23
C GLN A 58 9.67 0.76 -6.70
N ILE A 59 8.73 1.37 -7.43
CA ILE A 59 8.83 1.58 -8.87
C ILE A 59 9.36 2.96 -9.26
N ASN A 60 9.33 3.95 -8.36
CA ASN A 60 9.73 5.33 -8.63
C ASN A 60 10.55 5.93 -7.48
N THR A 61 11.85 6.09 -7.72
CA THR A 61 12.80 6.62 -6.73
C THR A 61 12.50 8.08 -6.37
N ASP A 62 12.06 8.92 -7.32
CA ASP A 62 11.72 10.30 -7.06
C ASP A 62 10.46 10.41 -6.17
N TYR A 63 9.50 9.48 -6.37
CA TYR A 63 8.35 9.37 -5.48
C TYR A 63 8.79 9.11 -4.04
N LEU A 64 9.67 8.12 -3.84
CA LEU A 64 10.21 7.79 -2.51
C LEU A 64 10.90 8.99 -1.87
N GLN A 65 11.74 9.72 -2.61
CA GLN A 65 12.45 10.87 -2.07
C GLN A 65 11.49 12.00 -1.66
N ASN A 66 10.49 12.31 -2.51
CA ASN A 66 9.47 13.30 -2.19
C ASN A 66 8.59 12.87 -1.01
N LEU A 67 8.25 11.58 -0.89
CA LEU A 67 7.49 11.04 0.24
C LEU A 67 8.25 11.17 1.56
N ILE A 68 9.55 10.85 1.58
CA ILE A 68 10.42 11.01 2.76
C ILE A 68 10.47 12.50 3.15
N LEU A 69 10.68 13.38 2.18
CA LEU A 69 10.73 14.83 2.42
C LEU A 69 9.40 15.35 2.98
N TYR A 70 8.29 15.00 2.33
CA TYR A 70 6.95 15.40 2.75
C TYR A 70 6.65 14.97 4.18
N ASN A 71 6.90 13.70 4.51
CA ASN A 71 6.65 13.17 5.85
C ASN A 71 7.51 13.85 6.92
N LYS A 72 8.77 14.17 6.61
CA LYS A 72 9.64 14.94 7.51
C LYS A 72 9.08 16.33 7.79
N ILE A 73 8.63 17.04 6.75
CA ILE A 73 8.07 18.40 6.90
C ILE A 73 6.75 18.36 7.67
N ILE A 74 5.86 17.38 7.38
CA ILE A 74 4.62 17.17 8.14
C ILE A 74 4.91 16.97 9.62
N GLN A 75 5.89 16.13 9.94
CA GLN A 75 6.28 15.88 11.33
C GLN A 75 6.77 17.17 12.01
N GLN A 76 7.63 17.95 11.35
CA GLN A 76 8.14 19.23 11.88
C GLN A 76 7.01 20.23 12.08
N ARG A 77 6.13 20.39 11.08
CA ARG A 77 4.99 21.30 11.14
C ARG A 77 4.02 20.92 12.27
N ASN A 78 3.70 19.65 12.40
CA ASN A 78 2.83 19.17 13.48
C ASN A 78 3.48 19.32 14.87
N SER A 79 4.80 19.15 14.99
CA SER A 79 5.53 19.41 16.24
C SER A 79 5.47 20.89 16.63
N LEU A 80 5.63 21.79 15.65
CA LEU A 80 5.49 23.24 15.88
C LEU A 80 4.08 23.61 16.35
N LEU A 81 3.04 23.07 15.69
CA LEU A 81 1.64 23.32 16.07
C LEU A 81 1.33 22.82 17.49
N LYS A 82 1.85 21.66 17.89
CA LYS A 82 1.70 21.13 19.26
C LYS A 82 2.42 22.00 20.30
N ALA A 83 3.69 22.33 20.05
CA ALA A 83 4.47 23.19 20.97
C ALA A 83 3.86 24.58 21.15
N ALA A 84 3.24 25.13 20.09
CA ALA A 84 2.52 26.39 20.16
C ALA A 84 1.27 26.33 21.05
N ALA A 85 0.57 25.22 21.08
CA ALA A 85 -0.57 25.02 21.96
C ALA A 85 -0.15 24.98 23.45
N ASP A 86 1.00 24.35 23.74
CA ASP A 86 1.54 24.26 25.09
C ASP A 86 2.10 25.61 25.60
N SER A 87 2.73 26.39 24.71
CA SER A 87 3.37 27.69 25.07
C SER A 87 2.46 28.89 24.90
N GLY A 88 1.31 28.74 24.26
CA GLY A 88 0.40 29.85 23.92
C GLY A 88 0.93 30.77 22.82
N LYS A 89 2.09 30.49 22.21
CA LYS A 89 2.71 31.28 21.15
C LYS A 89 3.16 30.41 20.00
N ILE A 90 2.87 30.86 18.77
CA ILE A 90 3.32 30.19 17.56
C ILE A 90 4.35 31.03 16.84
N ASP A 91 5.40 30.45 16.35
CA ASP A 91 6.31 31.07 15.39
C ASP A 91 5.66 31.03 14.00
N GLU A 92 4.97 32.12 13.66
CA GLU A 92 4.22 32.24 12.39
C GLU A 92 5.16 32.18 11.18
N ALA A 93 6.38 32.77 11.28
CA ALA A 93 7.34 32.76 10.19
C ALA A 93 7.82 31.33 9.90
N LEU A 94 8.13 30.56 10.94
CA LEU A 94 8.53 29.15 10.78
C LEU A 94 7.36 28.29 10.25
N LEU A 95 6.12 28.56 10.72
CA LEU A 95 4.94 27.86 10.22
C LEU A 95 4.72 28.12 8.72
N GLU A 96 4.90 29.36 8.27
CA GLU A 96 4.79 29.75 6.86
C GLU A 96 5.87 29.05 6.01
N ILE A 97 7.12 29.04 6.46
CA ILE A 97 8.23 28.33 5.77
C ILE A 97 7.91 26.84 5.64
N LEU A 98 7.53 26.17 6.74
CA LEU A 98 7.21 24.74 6.70
C LEU A 98 5.99 24.46 5.82
N THR A 99 4.99 25.34 5.81
CA THR A 99 3.82 25.25 4.95
C THR A 99 4.20 25.36 3.48
N GLY A 100 5.03 26.35 3.10
CA GLY A 100 5.54 26.50 1.73
C GLY A 100 6.38 25.31 1.26
N GLN A 101 7.20 24.74 2.15
CA GLN A 101 8.01 23.55 1.82
C GLN A 101 7.18 22.30 1.54
N LEU A 102 5.94 22.18 2.03
CA LEU A 102 5.05 21.06 1.75
C LEU A 102 4.53 21.02 0.31
N ILE A 103 4.41 22.19 -0.34
CA ILE A 103 3.70 22.35 -1.60
C ILE A 103 4.33 21.51 -2.70
N LYS A 104 5.62 21.69 -2.94
CA LYS A 104 6.32 21.00 -4.03
C LYS A 104 6.27 19.46 -3.90
N PRO A 105 6.69 18.83 -2.78
CA PRO A 105 6.61 17.39 -2.65
C PRO A 105 5.16 16.88 -2.59
N GLY A 106 4.22 17.62 -2.01
CA GLY A 106 2.81 17.26 -1.96
C GLY A 106 2.17 17.21 -3.34
N ASN A 107 2.39 18.23 -4.17
CA ASN A 107 1.90 18.27 -5.54
C ASN A 107 2.50 17.14 -6.39
N PHE A 108 3.81 16.89 -6.27
CA PHE A 108 4.47 15.79 -6.98
C PHE A 108 3.84 14.42 -6.63
N ILE A 109 3.65 14.15 -5.33
CA ILE A 109 3.07 12.88 -4.86
C ILE A 109 1.61 12.75 -5.34
N SER A 110 0.81 13.81 -5.23
CA SER A 110 -0.59 13.82 -5.67
C SER A 110 -0.70 13.53 -7.17
N GLU A 111 0.12 14.18 -7.99
CA GLU A 111 0.18 13.94 -9.43
C GLU A 111 0.54 12.48 -9.74
N LYS A 112 1.59 11.94 -9.11
CA LYS A 112 2.02 10.56 -9.35
C LYS A 112 0.98 9.54 -8.91
N ARG A 113 0.32 9.73 -7.76
CA ARG A 113 -0.78 8.87 -7.33
C ARG A 113 -1.94 8.91 -8.32
N SER A 114 -2.37 10.11 -8.73
CA SER A 114 -3.48 10.27 -9.66
C SER A 114 -3.19 9.58 -11.00
N GLN A 115 -2.03 9.85 -11.62
CA GLN A 115 -1.62 9.22 -12.89
C GLN A 115 -1.57 7.70 -12.78
N PHE A 116 -1.00 7.18 -11.71
CA PHE A 116 -0.86 5.74 -11.47
C PHE A 116 -2.22 5.05 -11.30
N LEU A 117 -3.09 5.61 -10.49
CA LEU A 117 -4.37 5.00 -10.14
C LEU A 117 -5.35 4.91 -11.32
N VAL A 118 -5.23 5.80 -12.32
CA VAL A 118 -6.01 5.71 -13.57
C VAL A 118 -5.85 4.34 -14.26
N SER A 119 -4.64 3.78 -14.25
CA SER A 119 -4.37 2.48 -14.86
C SER A 119 -4.45 1.31 -13.86
N PHE A 120 -4.18 1.56 -12.59
CA PHE A 120 -4.13 0.54 -11.55
C PHE A 120 -5.52 0.05 -11.14
N LEU A 121 -6.46 0.97 -10.86
CA LEU A 121 -7.78 0.60 -10.34
C LEU A 121 -8.62 -0.25 -11.31
N PRO A 122 -8.63 0.01 -12.63
CA PRO A 122 -9.30 -0.88 -13.59
C PRO A 122 -8.72 -2.30 -13.61
N LYS A 123 -7.39 -2.45 -13.44
CA LYS A 123 -6.74 -3.77 -13.37
C LYS A 123 -7.18 -4.53 -12.10
N VAL A 124 -7.24 -3.83 -10.96
CA VAL A 124 -7.75 -4.43 -9.72
C VAL A 124 -9.18 -4.93 -9.90
N LYS A 125 -10.07 -4.12 -10.51
CA LYS A 125 -11.47 -4.51 -10.76
C LYS A 125 -11.55 -5.72 -11.67
N ARG A 126 -10.76 -5.76 -12.75
CA ARG A 126 -10.67 -6.92 -13.65
C ARG A 126 -10.25 -8.19 -12.90
N LEU A 127 -9.13 -8.15 -12.16
CA LEU A 127 -8.65 -9.30 -11.39
C LEU A 127 -9.64 -9.75 -10.32
N TYR A 128 -10.33 -8.80 -9.67
CA TYR A 128 -11.40 -9.14 -8.73
C TYR A 128 -12.49 -9.98 -9.39
N THR A 129 -12.98 -9.55 -10.56
CA THR A 129 -14.01 -10.26 -11.33
C THR A 129 -13.52 -11.65 -11.76
N GLU A 130 -12.27 -11.76 -12.21
CA GLU A 130 -11.65 -13.02 -12.61
C GLU A 130 -11.52 -14.00 -11.43
N ILE A 131 -11.15 -13.54 -10.23
CA ILE A 131 -11.07 -14.40 -9.03
C ILE A 131 -12.47 -14.79 -8.53
N ALA A 132 -13.40 -13.85 -8.52
CA ALA A 132 -14.75 -14.07 -8.04
C ALA A 132 -15.63 -14.86 -9.03
N GLN A 133 -15.25 -14.94 -10.33
CA GLN A 133 -16.04 -15.51 -11.44
C GLN A 133 -17.47 -14.95 -11.49
N LYS A 134 -17.64 -13.73 -11.01
CA LYS A 134 -18.94 -13.07 -10.91
C LYS A 134 -18.76 -11.57 -11.05
N GLU A 135 -19.60 -10.95 -11.87
CA GLU A 135 -19.71 -9.51 -11.89
C GLU A 135 -20.47 -9.03 -10.64
N GLU A 136 -19.80 -8.17 -9.90
CA GLU A 136 -20.35 -7.50 -8.73
C GLU A 136 -20.20 -5.99 -8.90
N ASP A 137 -21.11 -5.22 -8.31
CA ASP A 137 -21.06 -3.75 -8.38
C ASP A 137 -19.97 -3.20 -7.45
N LEU A 138 -18.71 -3.55 -7.79
CA LEU A 138 -17.51 -3.07 -7.12
C LEU A 138 -17.10 -1.71 -7.68
N SER A 139 -17.01 -0.70 -6.82
CA SER A 139 -16.45 0.62 -7.11
C SER A 139 -15.19 0.85 -6.28
N ILE A 140 -14.13 1.31 -6.94
CA ILE A 140 -12.86 1.66 -6.33
C ILE A 140 -12.50 3.06 -6.84
N LEU A 141 -12.44 4.03 -5.92
CA LEU A 141 -12.26 5.44 -6.28
C LEU A 141 -11.09 6.04 -5.49
N TYR A 142 -10.34 6.91 -6.13
CA TYR A 142 -9.34 7.71 -5.44
C TYR A 142 -10.00 9.01 -4.95
N ASP A 143 -10.01 9.20 -3.63
CA ASP A 143 -10.54 10.39 -2.97
C ASP A 143 -9.37 11.26 -2.49
N SER A 144 -9.22 12.42 -3.11
CA SER A 144 -8.21 13.42 -2.73
C SER A 144 -8.71 14.83 -3.03
N ARG A 145 -8.66 15.69 -2.05
CA ARG A 145 -9.01 17.11 -2.21
C ARG A 145 -8.08 17.84 -3.17
N LEU A 146 -6.86 17.33 -3.37
CA LEU A 146 -5.88 17.91 -4.29
C LEU A 146 -6.25 17.71 -5.77
N LEU A 147 -7.23 16.85 -6.06
CA LEU A 147 -7.77 16.70 -7.43
C LEU A 147 -8.65 17.89 -7.85
N GLU A 148 -9.26 18.56 -6.88
CA GLU A 148 -10.24 19.61 -7.11
C GLU A 148 -9.68 21.03 -6.80
N THR A 149 -8.76 21.13 -5.85
CA THR A 149 -8.29 22.41 -5.32
C THR A 149 -6.76 22.40 -5.19
N PRO A 150 -6.06 23.45 -5.63
CA PRO A 150 -4.61 23.59 -5.47
C PRO A 150 -4.18 23.44 -4.01
N PHE A 151 -3.05 22.77 -3.79
CA PHE A 151 -2.59 22.47 -2.43
C PHE A 151 -2.30 23.72 -1.59
N GLU A 152 -1.80 24.77 -2.21
CA GLU A 152 -1.56 26.08 -1.57
C GLU A 152 -2.86 26.65 -0.99
N GLU A 153 -3.94 26.64 -1.77
CA GLU A 153 -5.25 27.14 -1.34
C GLU A 153 -5.80 26.29 -0.19
N LEU A 154 -5.67 24.97 -0.27
CA LEU A 154 -6.10 24.05 0.78
C LEU A 154 -5.33 24.30 2.09
N LEU A 155 -4.02 24.53 2.02
CA LEU A 155 -3.18 24.82 3.19
C LEU A 155 -3.55 26.17 3.81
N ALA A 156 -3.75 27.20 2.99
CA ALA A 156 -4.19 28.52 3.46
C ALA A 156 -5.56 28.45 4.15
N ALA A 157 -6.54 27.79 3.52
CA ALA A 157 -7.89 27.64 4.07
C ALA A 157 -7.93 26.80 5.36
N SER A 158 -6.99 25.87 5.54
CA SER A 158 -6.95 25.00 6.72
C SER A 158 -6.16 25.56 7.90
N GLN A 159 -5.43 26.66 7.75
CA GLN A 159 -4.46 27.14 8.74
C GLN A 159 -5.06 27.31 10.15
N GLN A 160 -6.23 27.92 10.28
CA GLN A 160 -6.88 28.09 11.58
C GLN A 160 -7.30 26.76 12.21
N LYS A 161 -7.82 25.85 11.38
CA LYS A 161 -8.18 24.50 11.81
C LYS A 161 -6.95 23.69 12.24
N ASP A 162 -5.84 23.85 11.55
CA ASP A 162 -4.58 23.18 11.86
C ASP A 162 -4.04 23.65 13.23
N LYS A 163 -4.08 24.95 13.51
CA LYS A 163 -3.72 25.52 14.81
C LYS A 163 -4.60 24.97 15.93
N LEU A 164 -5.92 24.94 15.71
CA LEU A 164 -6.88 24.45 16.69
C LEU A 164 -6.70 22.96 16.99
N LEU A 165 -6.50 22.14 15.94
CA LEU A 165 -6.34 20.69 16.05
C LEU A 165 -4.89 20.24 16.26
N GLN A 166 -3.93 21.17 16.33
CA GLN A 166 -2.50 20.92 16.57
C GLN A 166 -1.87 19.97 15.55
N ARG A 167 -2.41 19.95 14.34
CA ARG A 167 -1.94 19.04 13.26
C ARG A 167 -2.38 19.55 11.89
N THR A 168 -1.64 19.16 10.87
CA THR A 168 -1.99 19.40 9.47
C THR A 168 -3.24 18.58 9.10
N THR A 169 -4.29 19.25 8.64
CA THR A 169 -5.60 18.63 8.36
C THR A 169 -5.90 18.45 6.88
N THR A 170 -5.01 18.90 5.98
CA THR A 170 -5.15 18.79 4.54
C THR A 170 -3.84 18.36 3.89
N GLY A 171 -3.92 17.69 2.73
CA GLY A 171 -2.78 17.18 1.98
C GLY A 171 -2.86 15.69 1.72
N ILE A 172 -1.87 15.16 1.01
CA ILE A 172 -1.81 13.76 0.53
C ILE A 172 -1.91 12.69 1.64
N HIS A 173 -1.60 13.06 2.88
CA HIS A 173 -1.76 12.20 4.06
C HIS A 173 -3.23 12.06 4.52
N ARG A 174 -4.16 12.69 3.80
CA ARG A 174 -5.62 12.61 4.00
C ARG A 174 -6.35 11.90 2.86
N ASP A 175 -5.64 11.57 1.79
CA ASP A 175 -6.22 10.85 0.66
C ASP A 175 -6.72 9.46 1.08
N ASP A 176 -7.62 8.89 0.27
CA ASP A 176 -8.09 7.52 0.42
C ASP A 176 -8.29 6.82 -0.94
N ILE A 177 -8.25 5.50 -0.92
CA ILE A 177 -8.78 4.64 -1.97
C ILE A 177 -10.09 4.07 -1.43
N VAL A 178 -11.20 4.70 -1.81
CA VAL A 178 -12.53 4.35 -1.33
C VAL A 178 -13.01 3.08 -2.00
N LEU A 179 -13.33 2.06 -1.19
CA LEU A 179 -13.81 0.76 -1.62
C LEU A 179 -15.30 0.66 -1.33
N GLN A 180 -16.11 0.41 -2.37
CA GLN A 180 -17.56 0.26 -2.25
C GLN A 180 -18.07 -0.99 -2.98
N LEU A 181 -19.11 -1.57 -2.47
CA LEU A 181 -19.89 -2.64 -3.09
C LEU A 181 -21.35 -2.24 -3.01
N ASN A 182 -22.09 -2.26 -4.14
CA ASN A 182 -23.47 -1.81 -4.22
C ASN A 182 -23.65 -0.40 -3.60
N ASN A 183 -22.77 0.52 -3.89
CA ASN A 183 -22.74 1.89 -3.36
C ASN A 183 -22.66 2.01 -1.83
N GLN A 184 -22.22 0.95 -1.14
CA GLN A 184 -22.00 0.97 0.31
C GLN A 184 -20.55 0.67 0.65
N PRO A 185 -20.02 1.15 1.79
CA PRO A 185 -18.64 0.84 2.17
C PRO A 185 -18.36 -0.66 2.17
N PHE A 186 -17.40 -1.09 1.38
CA PHE A 186 -17.07 -2.51 1.15
C PHE A 186 -16.84 -3.28 2.45
N LYS A 187 -16.14 -2.67 3.40
CA LYS A 187 -15.84 -3.27 4.71
C LYS A 187 -17.08 -3.65 5.53
N ASN A 188 -18.23 -3.00 5.28
CA ASN A 188 -19.45 -3.22 6.08
C ASN A 188 -20.28 -4.38 5.56
N ILE A 189 -20.34 -4.57 4.23
CA ILE A 189 -21.29 -5.50 3.60
C ILE A 189 -20.65 -6.69 2.91
N ALA A 190 -19.34 -6.61 2.57
CA ALA A 190 -18.67 -7.68 1.87
C ALA A 190 -18.50 -8.92 2.75
N SER A 191 -18.75 -10.09 2.17
CA SER A 191 -18.44 -11.39 2.76
C SER A 191 -16.93 -11.58 2.95
N GLN A 192 -16.54 -12.56 3.75
CA GLN A 192 -15.12 -12.87 3.95
C GLN A 192 -14.43 -13.27 2.64
N GLY A 193 -15.10 -14.08 1.79
CA GLY A 193 -14.58 -14.44 0.47
C GLY A 193 -14.42 -13.24 -0.44
N GLN A 194 -15.38 -12.31 -0.49
CA GLN A 194 -15.27 -11.07 -1.26
C GLN A 194 -14.11 -10.20 -0.78
N ARG A 195 -13.90 -10.06 0.54
CA ARG A 195 -12.77 -9.31 1.10
C ARG A 195 -11.43 -9.91 0.69
N LYS A 196 -11.31 -11.23 0.76
CA LYS A 196 -10.10 -11.94 0.30
C LYS A 196 -9.91 -11.80 -1.21
N SER A 197 -10.96 -11.96 -2.03
CA SER A 197 -10.86 -11.76 -3.48
C SER A 197 -10.35 -10.35 -3.83
N LEU A 198 -10.82 -9.32 -3.12
CA LEU A 198 -10.34 -7.95 -3.35
C LEU A 198 -8.90 -7.75 -2.88
N LEU A 199 -8.51 -8.34 -1.75
CA LEU A 199 -7.13 -8.33 -1.29
C LEU A 199 -6.20 -8.97 -2.32
N PHE A 200 -6.55 -10.16 -2.83
CA PHE A 200 -5.78 -10.81 -3.88
C PHE A 200 -5.72 -9.98 -5.16
N ALA A 201 -6.84 -9.39 -5.58
CA ALA A 201 -6.86 -8.53 -6.75
C ALA A 201 -5.91 -7.34 -6.62
N LEU A 202 -5.86 -6.69 -5.46
CA LEU A 202 -4.91 -5.60 -5.17
C LEU A 202 -3.46 -6.08 -5.22
N LYS A 203 -3.15 -7.18 -4.55
CA LYS A 203 -1.80 -7.72 -4.44
C LYS A 203 -1.28 -8.33 -5.75
N LEU A 204 -2.13 -9.00 -6.51
CA LEU A 204 -1.74 -9.51 -7.82
C LEU A 204 -1.59 -8.37 -8.85
N THR A 205 -2.38 -7.31 -8.74
CA THR A 205 -2.14 -6.10 -9.56
C THR A 205 -0.82 -5.44 -9.17
N GLU A 206 -0.47 -5.40 -7.87
CA GLU A 206 0.85 -4.96 -7.40
C GLU A 206 1.96 -5.78 -8.07
N LEU A 207 1.85 -7.12 -8.09
CA LEU A 207 2.80 -8.03 -8.74
C LEU A 207 2.94 -7.72 -10.24
N GLU A 208 1.82 -7.60 -10.97
CA GLU A 208 1.81 -7.27 -12.41
C GLU A 208 2.52 -5.94 -12.68
N VAL A 209 2.24 -4.91 -11.88
CA VAL A 209 2.84 -3.58 -12.05
C VAL A 209 4.33 -3.60 -11.78
N ILE A 210 4.77 -4.20 -10.68
CA ILE A 210 6.20 -4.28 -10.35
C ILE A 210 6.95 -5.05 -11.44
N ASN A 211 6.40 -6.16 -11.93
CA ASN A 211 6.99 -6.92 -13.03
C ASN A 211 7.17 -6.07 -14.30
N ALA A 212 6.13 -5.34 -14.69
CA ALA A 212 6.15 -4.48 -15.89
C ALA A 212 7.16 -3.33 -15.77
N GLU A 213 7.21 -2.66 -14.61
CA GLU A 213 8.06 -1.48 -14.39
C GLU A 213 9.54 -1.85 -14.15
N LYS A 214 9.80 -2.91 -13.40
CA LYS A 214 11.17 -3.33 -13.04
C LYS A 214 11.82 -4.23 -14.07
N LYS A 215 11.06 -4.81 -14.99
CA LYS A 215 11.53 -5.85 -15.92
C LYS A 215 12.22 -7.02 -15.19
N MET A 216 11.78 -7.29 -13.99
CA MET A 216 12.24 -8.35 -13.11
C MET A 216 11.01 -8.99 -12.48
N ILE A 217 10.89 -10.31 -12.60
CA ILE A 217 9.75 -11.05 -12.06
C ILE A 217 9.87 -11.05 -10.52
N PRO A 218 8.90 -10.47 -9.80
CA PRO A 218 8.93 -10.46 -8.34
C PRO A 218 8.71 -11.86 -7.77
N LEU A 219 9.25 -12.11 -6.58
CA LEU A 219 8.86 -13.26 -5.76
C LEU A 219 7.44 -13.05 -5.23
N LEU A 220 6.63 -14.11 -5.23
CA LEU A 220 5.31 -14.10 -4.61
C LEU A 220 5.30 -15.04 -3.40
N LEU A 221 4.93 -14.52 -2.24
CA LEU A 221 4.80 -15.27 -0.99
C LEU A 221 3.34 -15.27 -0.56
N LEU A 222 2.74 -16.43 -0.43
CA LEU A 222 1.36 -16.64 0.03
C LEU A 222 1.40 -17.37 1.38
N ASP A 223 1.08 -16.68 2.46
CA ASP A 223 1.17 -17.21 3.82
C ASP A 223 -0.23 -17.48 4.39
N ASP A 224 -0.62 -18.75 4.50
CA ASP A 224 -1.89 -19.25 5.07
C ASP A 224 -3.16 -18.51 4.57
N VAL A 225 -3.20 -18.24 3.28
CA VAL A 225 -4.21 -17.31 2.71
C VAL A 225 -5.48 -17.99 2.21
N PHE A 226 -5.50 -19.34 2.09
CA PHE A 226 -6.65 -20.06 1.51
C PHE A 226 -7.78 -20.34 2.51
N GLU A 227 -7.56 -20.12 3.79
CA GLU A 227 -8.62 -20.25 4.80
C GLU A 227 -9.82 -19.37 4.44
N LYS A 228 -11.04 -19.89 4.55
CA LYS A 228 -12.32 -19.18 4.28
C LYS A 228 -12.53 -18.73 2.82
N LEU A 229 -11.77 -19.26 1.88
CA LEU A 229 -12.12 -19.24 0.46
C LEU A 229 -12.88 -20.51 0.10
N ASP A 230 -13.84 -20.40 -0.84
CA ASP A 230 -14.44 -21.55 -1.48
C ASP A 230 -13.48 -22.20 -2.49
N GLU A 231 -13.76 -23.44 -2.84
CA GLU A 231 -12.94 -24.27 -3.74
C GLU A 231 -12.68 -23.59 -5.09
N GLU A 232 -13.70 -22.93 -5.64
CA GLU A 232 -13.62 -22.26 -6.93
C GLU A 232 -12.64 -21.09 -6.89
N ARG A 233 -12.72 -20.25 -5.86
CA ARG A 233 -11.78 -19.13 -5.68
C ARG A 233 -10.35 -19.59 -5.42
N ILE A 234 -10.18 -20.67 -4.66
CA ILE A 234 -8.84 -21.26 -4.47
C ILE A 234 -8.26 -21.71 -5.81
N SER A 235 -9.05 -22.44 -6.60
CA SER A 235 -8.62 -22.93 -7.92
C SER A 235 -8.26 -21.78 -8.87
N ASN A 236 -9.11 -20.75 -8.96
CA ASN A 236 -8.88 -19.57 -9.80
C ASN A 236 -7.63 -18.81 -9.38
N LEU A 237 -7.41 -18.65 -8.05
CA LEU A 237 -6.23 -18.00 -7.53
C LEU A 237 -4.96 -18.79 -7.86
N LEU A 238 -4.95 -20.09 -7.58
CA LEU A 238 -3.80 -20.95 -7.87
C LEU A 238 -3.50 -21.02 -9.37
N GLN A 239 -4.53 -21.05 -10.24
CA GLN A 239 -4.35 -20.95 -11.68
C GLN A 239 -3.59 -19.66 -12.06
N LYS A 240 -4.00 -18.51 -11.49
CA LYS A 240 -3.37 -17.22 -11.72
C LYS A 240 -1.91 -17.18 -11.26
N VAL A 241 -1.63 -17.68 -10.06
CA VAL A 241 -0.31 -17.51 -9.44
C VAL A 241 0.68 -18.60 -9.80
N CYS A 242 0.23 -19.84 -10.08
CA CYS A 242 1.10 -20.97 -10.35
C CYS A 242 1.23 -21.30 -11.85
N ILE A 243 0.23 -20.94 -12.67
CA ILE A 243 0.23 -21.29 -14.10
C ILE A 243 0.44 -20.05 -14.97
N GLU A 244 -0.28 -18.96 -14.72
CA GLU A 244 -0.20 -17.74 -15.54
C GLU A 244 0.98 -16.84 -15.14
N ASN A 245 1.46 -16.95 -13.90
CA ASN A 245 2.65 -16.23 -13.43
C ASN A 245 3.92 -17.03 -13.76
N ASN A 246 4.89 -16.39 -14.41
CA ASN A 246 6.17 -17.01 -14.74
C ASN A 246 7.22 -16.86 -13.61
N GLY A 247 6.82 -16.36 -12.43
CA GLY A 247 7.68 -16.13 -11.29
C GLY A 247 7.71 -17.30 -10.31
N GLN A 248 8.63 -17.20 -9.36
CA GLN A 248 8.70 -18.14 -8.25
C GLN A 248 7.64 -17.79 -7.20
N VAL A 249 6.86 -18.78 -6.79
CA VAL A 249 5.79 -18.66 -5.79
C VAL A 249 6.10 -19.58 -4.61
N PHE A 250 6.04 -19.02 -3.42
CA PHE A 250 6.11 -19.78 -2.16
C PHE A 250 4.73 -19.73 -1.51
N ILE A 251 4.23 -20.90 -1.15
CA ILE A 251 2.92 -21.05 -0.52
C ILE A 251 3.09 -21.79 0.79
N THR A 252 2.58 -21.23 1.89
CA THR A 252 2.41 -21.95 3.15
C THR A 252 0.94 -22.23 3.37
N ASP A 253 0.62 -23.40 3.91
CA ASP A 253 -0.74 -23.78 4.30
C ASP A 253 -0.66 -24.82 5.42
N THR A 254 -1.61 -24.77 6.35
CA THR A 254 -1.74 -25.74 7.44
C THR A 254 -2.40 -27.04 6.98
N ASN A 255 -3.07 -27.04 5.82
CA ASN A 255 -3.76 -28.20 5.25
C ASN A 255 -3.07 -28.67 3.95
N LYS A 256 -2.09 -29.57 4.14
CA LYS A 256 -1.31 -30.15 3.04
C LYS A 256 -2.18 -30.83 1.98
N GLU A 257 -3.12 -31.70 2.37
CA GLU A 257 -3.92 -32.50 1.44
C GLU A 257 -4.78 -31.63 0.53
N ARG A 258 -5.38 -30.57 1.10
CA ARG A 258 -6.16 -29.58 0.34
C ARG A 258 -5.29 -28.90 -0.72
N LEU A 259 -4.12 -28.42 -0.33
CA LEU A 259 -3.22 -27.70 -1.25
C LEU A 259 -2.73 -28.61 -2.37
N GLU A 260 -2.27 -29.82 -2.04
CA GLU A 260 -1.82 -30.81 -3.04
C GLU A 260 -2.95 -31.18 -4.01
N THR A 261 -4.18 -31.34 -3.52
CA THR A 261 -5.34 -31.65 -4.37
C THR A 261 -5.55 -30.56 -5.42
N HIS A 262 -5.55 -29.30 -5.02
CA HIS A 262 -5.72 -28.17 -5.95
C HIS A 262 -4.54 -28.02 -6.93
N LEU A 263 -3.30 -28.13 -6.44
CA LEU A 263 -2.11 -28.01 -7.31
C LEU A 263 -2.08 -29.12 -8.37
N ASN A 264 -2.45 -30.35 -8.00
CA ASN A 264 -2.55 -31.47 -8.93
C ASN A 264 -3.68 -31.28 -9.96
N GLN A 265 -4.83 -30.73 -9.56
CA GLN A 265 -5.95 -30.44 -10.47
C GLN A 265 -5.55 -29.44 -11.56
N ILE A 266 -4.80 -28.40 -11.22
CA ILE A 266 -4.32 -27.38 -12.18
C ILE A 266 -3.02 -27.82 -12.89
N LYS A 267 -2.46 -29.00 -12.55
CA LYS A 267 -1.19 -29.52 -13.09
C LYS A 267 -0.01 -28.57 -12.89
N ALA A 268 0.03 -27.90 -11.74
CA ALA A 268 1.17 -27.07 -11.36
C ALA A 268 2.41 -27.95 -11.11
N ASP A 269 3.59 -27.43 -11.47
CA ASP A 269 4.87 -28.01 -11.08
C ASP A 269 5.27 -27.41 -9.72
N TYR A 270 5.48 -28.27 -8.71
CA TYR A 270 5.79 -27.82 -7.36
C TYR A 270 6.70 -28.78 -6.59
N GLU A 271 7.42 -28.24 -5.64
CA GLU A 271 8.17 -28.98 -4.63
C GLU A 271 7.53 -28.79 -3.26
N LEU A 272 7.30 -29.89 -2.55
CA LEU A 272 6.72 -29.87 -1.21
C LEU A 272 7.81 -29.95 -0.15
N ILE A 273 7.85 -28.95 0.75
CA ILE A 273 8.74 -28.91 1.90
C ILE A 273 7.88 -29.03 3.16
N SER A 274 8.09 -30.10 3.94
CA SER A 274 7.43 -30.26 5.25
C SER A 274 8.32 -29.66 6.33
N LEU A 275 7.77 -28.76 7.13
CA LEU A 275 8.43 -28.08 8.24
C LEU A 275 8.14 -28.81 9.57
#